data_683e5ce0e5c731f15cc46b960f02f1b2
#
_entry.id   683e5ce0e5c731f15cc46b960f02f1b2
#
_cell.length_a   1.000
_cell.length_b   1.000
_cell.length_c   1.000
_cell.angle_alpha   90.00
_cell.angle_beta   90.00
_cell.angle_gamma   90.00
#
_symmetry.space_group_name_H-M   'P 1'
#
loop_
_entity.id
_entity.type
_entity.pdbx_description
1 polymer ?
#
loop_
_entity_poly.entity_id
_entity_poly.type
_entity_poly.pdbx_seq_one_letter_code
_entity_poly.pdbx_strand_id
1 'polypeptide(L)'
;MIKVMKSESKRFSKVGCIISKQSLAALLAILVSCINLMAQSIDSTGKKVEKKYQAKAPATQPFGAEAFKATNQTTIRWLGMAGFLVNSRGTTFMIDPLLEGNDMPVLQKFPIAPIDVPHVDAIFATHSDNDHYSVVTFKDLARVTKEYHSTVYVDSLMKNEGLHSFGHYIGDTFHFGAVNTRLTLADHAWQNNFAKAGQRYYEPGDACGFWFNTPDGSIWAPGDSRFMQEQLHMPTPDAILFDYSEDAAFHSGLEGAAKIANAYPNTPLILGHWGFVDAPDFAPFNGDPEHLKKLVVNPERIKVLAPGEPFTLKSLKKQRVNK
;
A
#
# COMPACT_ATOMS: atom_id res chain seq x y z
N MET A 1 -22.81 100.79 0.76
CA MET A 1 -23.71 99.63 0.81
C MET A 1 -23.19 98.59 -0.16
N ILE A 2 -22.48 97.56 0.30
CA ILE A 2 -21.78 96.63 -0.56
C ILE A 2 -22.61 95.34 -0.58
N LYS A 3 -23.03 94.89 -1.82
CA LYS A 3 -23.76 93.69 -2.04
C LYS A 3 -22.78 92.58 -2.49
N VAL A 4 -22.69 91.56 -1.68
CA VAL A 4 -21.81 90.41 -1.92
C VAL A 4 -22.55 89.43 -2.81
N MET A 5 -21.96 89.04 -3.97
CA MET A 5 -22.41 87.96 -4.84
C MET A 5 -21.82 86.65 -4.37
N LYS A 6 -22.69 85.64 -4.10
CA LYS A 6 -22.31 84.27 -3.81
C LYS A 6 -21.97 83.51 -5.08
N SER A 7 -20.80 82.90 -5.15
CA SER A 7 -20.37 81.98 -6.20
C SER A 7 -20.83 80.57 -5.85
N GLU A 8 -21.54 79.91 -6.77
CA GLU A 8 -21.91 78.49 -6.66
C GLU A 8 -20.74 77.60 -7.08
N SER A 9 -20.28 76.77 -6.17
CA SER A 9 -19.28 75.73 -6.42
C SER A 9 -19.96 74.42 -6.80
N LYS A 10 -19.76 73.94 -8.04
CA LYS A 10 -20.20 72.61 -8.51
C LYS A 10 -19.42 71.55 -7.79
N ARG A 11 -20.11 70.65 -7.02
CA ARG A 11 -19.56 69.44 -6.44
C ARG A 11 -19.35 68.37 -7.53
N PHE A 12 -18.09 68.01 -7.80
CA PHE A 12 -17.76 66.76 -8.49
C PHE A 12 -17.85 65.60 -7.50
N SER A 13 -18.77 64.65 -7.70
CA SER A 13 -18.82 63.41 -6.90
C SER A 13 -17.72 62.49 -7.35
N LYS A 14 -16.74 62.22 -6.49
CA LYS A 14 -15.80 61.12 -6.65
C LYS A 14 -16.50 59.82 -6.30
N VAL A 15 -16.79 59.00 -7.32
CA VAL A 15 -17.16 57.58 -7.11
C VAL A 15 -15.89 56.86 -6.72
N GLY A 16 -15.65 56.68 -5.42
CA GLY A 16 -14.62 55.85 -4.88
C GLY A 16 -15.09 54.40 -4.86
N CYS A 17 -14.50 53.57 -5.72
CA CYS A 17 -14.70 52.12 -5.64
C CYS A 17 -14.10 51.60 -4.33
N ILE A 18 -14.94 51.32 -3.33
CA ILE A 18 -14.52 50.75 -2.06
C ILE A 18 -14.40 49.22 -2.27
N ILE A 19 -13.20 48.75 -2.63
CA ILE A 19 -12.89 47.33 -2.58
C ILE A 19 -12.81 46.95 -1.09
N SER A 20 -13.72 46.11 -0.61
CA SER A 20 -13.74 45.67 0.78
C SER A 20 -12.47 44.88 1.11
N LYS A 21 -11.97 44.99 2.35
CA LYS A 21 -10.80 44.23 2.82
C LYS A 21 -11.00 42.71 2.64
N GLN A 22 -12.23 42.24 2.64
CA GLN A 22 -12.58 40.82 2.37
C GLN A 22 -12.39 40.45 0.91
N SER A 23 -12.68 41.33 -0.06
CA SER A 23 -12.45 41.09 -1.49
C SER A 23 -10.96 41.06 -1.83
N LEU A 24 -10.14 41.89 -1.15
CA LEU A 24 -8.68 41.88 -1.33
C LEU A 24 -8.05 40.60 -0.74
N ALA A 25 -8.52 40.12 0.42
CA ALA A 25 -8.08 38.88 1.02
C ALA A 25 -8.45 37.64 0.17
N ALA A 26 -9.65 37.62 -0.42
CA ALA A 26 -10.07 36.57 -1.33
C ALA A 26 -9.24 36.53 -2.63
N LEU A 27 -8.92 37.69 -3.20
CA LEU A 27 -8.02 37.76 -4.37
C LEU A 27 -6.61 37.31 -4.05
N LEU A 28 -6.08 37.67 -2.86
CA LEU A 28 -4.76 37.23 -2.41
C LEU A 28 -4.72 35.71 -2.17
N ALA A 29 -5.78 35.13 -1.58
CA ALA A 29 -5.90 33.69 -1.37
C ALA A 29 -5.97 32.91 -2.70
N ILE A 30 -6.68 33.42 -3.69
CA ILE A 30 -6.74 32.83 -5.05
C ILE A 30 -5.38 32.95 -5.74
N LEU A 31 -4.66 34.06 -5.61
CA LEU A 31 -3.32 34.22 -6.17
C LEU A 31 -2.31 33.27 -5.53
N VAL A 32 -2.35 33.11 -4.20
CA VAL A 32 -1.48 32.18 -3.47
C VAL A 32 -1.82 30.72 -3.81
N SER A 33 -3.09 30.37 -4.00
CA SER A 33 -3.49 29.05 -4.48
C SER A 33 -3.04 28.77 -5.92
N CYS A 34 -3.11 29.77 -6.82
CA CYS A 34 -2.60 29.65 -8.17
C CYS A 34 -1.08 29.55 -8.25
N ILE A 35 -0.35 30.21 -7.34
CA ILE A 35 1.13 30.13 -7.24
C ILE A 35 1.55 28.75 -6.71
N ASN A 36 0.82 28.18 -5.76
CA ASN A 36 1.09 26.80 -5.27
C ASN A 36 0.75 25.72 -6.30
N LEU A 37 -0.18 25.94 -7.23
CA LEU A 37 -0.42 25.05 -8.36
C LEU A 37 0.67 25.12 -9.45
N MET A 38 1.52 26.15 -9.40
CA MET A 38 2.58 26.43 -10.37
C MET A 38 4.00 26.23 -9.80
N ALA A 39 4.15 25.59 -8.65
CA ALA A 39 5.45 25.15 -8.16
C ALA A 39 5.93 23.94 -9.01
N GLN A 40 6.20 24.20 -10.28
CA GLN A 40 6.90 23.28 -11.18
C GLN A 40 8.37 23.30 -10.75
N SER A 41 8.90 22.16 -10.36
CA SER A 41 10.32 22.01 -10.08
C SER A 41 11.11 22.41 -11.35
N ILE A 42 11.96 23.43 -11.22
CA ILE A 42 12.89 23.85 -12.25
C ILE A 42 14.22 23.19 -11.89
N ASP A 43 14.87 22.49 -12.81
CA ASP A 43 16.18 21.91 -12.60
C ASP A 43 17.29 23.00 -12.53
N SER A 44 18.50 22.61 -12.20
CA SER A 44 19.67 23.52 -12.12
C SER A 44 20.02 24.22 -13.44
N THR A 45 19.38 23.84 -14.56
CA THR A 45 19.57 24.43 -15.90
C THR A 45 18.43 25.35 -16.31
N GLY A 46 17.41 25.56 -15.43
CA GLY A 46 16.22 26.35 -15.73
C GLY A 46 15.19 25.66 -16.60
N LYS A 47 15.34 24.36 -16.87
CA LYS A 47 14.35 23.56 -17.59
C LYS A 47 13.27 23.06 -16.65
N LYS A 48 12.03 23.14 -17.15
CA LYS A 48 10.84 22.57 -16.52
C LYS A 48 11.00 21.04 -16.43
N VAL A 49 11.14 20.52 -15.23
CA VAL A 49 11.12 19.06 -15.03
C VAL A 49 9.66 18.62 -15.15
N GLU A 50 9.31 17.94 -16.24
CA GLU A 50 8.03 17.25 -16.33
C GLU A 50 8.04 16.09 -15.32
N LYS A 51 7.17 16.15 -14.30
CA LYS A 51 6.98 15.04 -13.40
C LYS A 51 6.46 13.85 -14.21
N LYS A 52 7.17 12.72 -14.19
CA LYS A 52 6.73 11.50 -14.86
C LYS A 52 5.36 11.07 -14.33
N TYR A 53 4.56 10.50 -15.21
CA TYR A 53 3.28 9.92 -14.82
C TYR A 53 3.50 8.79 -13.81
N GLN A 54 2.65 8.74 -12.81
CA GLN A 54 2.56 7.64 -11.84
C GLN A 54 1.08 7.39 -11.55
N ALA A 55 0.65 6.13 -11.64
CA ALA A 55 -0.67 5.72 -11.18
C ALA A 55 -0.81 5.95 -9.69
N LYS A 56 -2.01 6.33 -9.23
CA LYS A 56 -2.30 6.62 -7.82
C LYS A 56 -3.41 5.74 -7.31
N ALA A 57 -3.22 5.19 -6.13
CA ALA A 57 -4.27 4.47 -5.42
C ALA A 57 -5.47 5.39 -5.10
N PRO A 58 -6.69 4.84 -4.99
CA PRO A 58 -7.85 5.57 -4.49
C PRO A 58 -7.59 6.18 -3.10
N ALA A 59 -8.32 7.24 -2.76
CA ALA A 59 -8.15 7.92 -1.48
C ALA A 59 -8.37 6.97 -0.29
N THR A 60 -7.48 7.04 0.69
CA THR A 60 -7.53 6.22 1.90
C THR A 60 -8.89 6.29 2.60
N GLN A 61 -9.40 5.15 3.02
CA GLN A 61 -10.58 4.97 3.87
C GLN A 61 -10.12 4.59 5.28
N PRO A 62 -10.01 5.53 6.22
CA PRO A 62 -9.61 5.23 7.59
C PRO A 62 -10.57 4.25 8.27
N PHE A 63 -10.04 3.39 9.12
CA PHE A 63 -10.82 2.48 9.95
C PHE A 63 -10.29 2.44 11.39
N GLY A 64 -11.06 1.91 12.32
CA GLY A 64 -10.70 1.82 13.72
C GLY A 64 -10.80 0.40 14.27
N ALA A 65 -10.97 0.29 15.59
CA ALA A 65 -11.00 -0.97 16.34
C ALA A 65 -12.09 -1.96 15.89
N GLU A 66 -13.14 -1.50 15.20
CA GLU A 66 -14.20 -2.35 14.65
C GLU A 66 -13.69 -3.34 13.60
N ALA A 67 -12.61 -3.01 12.86
CA ALA A 67 -12.01 -3.90 11.87
C ALA A 67 -11.36 -5.16 12.49
N PHE A 68 -11.10 -5.14 13.80
CA PHE A 68 -10.47 -6.23 14.55
C PHE A 68 -11.47 -7.09 15.35
N LYS A 69 -12.74 -6.69 15.39
CA LYS A 69 -13.79 -7.45 16.09
C LYS A 69 -14.11 -8.75 15.37
N ALA A 70 -14.53 -9.75 16.14
CA ALA A 70 -15.02 -11.01 15.58
C ALA A 70 -16.20 -10.78 14.64
N THR A 71 -16.17 -11.44 13.50
CA THR A 71 -17.23 -11.42 12.49
C THR A 71 -17.56 -12.86 12.06
N ASN A 72 -18.57 -13.02 11.22
CA ASN A 72 -18.96 -14.33 10.67
C ASN A 72 -18.27 -14.64 9.31
N GLN A 73 -17.35 -13.81 8.88
CA GLN A 73 -16.67 -13.93 7.58
C GLN A 73 -15.23 -13.40 7.68
N THR A 74 -14.39 -13.79 6.71
CA THR A 74 -13.03 -13.26 6.58
C THR A 74 -13.06 -11.98 5.74
N THR A 75 -12.45 -10.92 6.28
CA THR A 75 -12.26 -9.64 5.59
C THR A 75 -10.79 -9.33 5.39
N ILE A 76 -10.47 -8.68 4.28
CA ILE A 76 -9.12 -8.26 3.89
C ILE A 76 -9.15 -6.75 3.68
N ARG A 77 -8.12 -6.03 4.14
CA ARG A 77 -7.92 -4.60 3.89
C ARG A 77 -6.49 -4.38 3.43
N TRP A 78 -6.32 -3.66 2.34
CA TRP A 78 -5.01 -3.16 1.98
C TRP A 78 -4.66 -1.99 2.91
N LEU A 79 -3.43 -1.97 3.44
CA LEU A 79 -2.96 -0.95 4.39
C LEU A 79 -2.14 0.16 3.72
N GLY A 80 -1.87 0.03 2.43
CA GLY A 80 -0.88 0.80 1.70
C GLY A 80 0.44 0.03 1.54
N MET A 81 1.27 0.38 0.57
CA MET A 81 2.46 -0.38 0.19
C MET A 81 2.15 -1.87 0.01
N ALA A 82 3.00 -2.77 0.52
CA ALA A 82 2.76 -4.22 0.55
C ALA A 82 1.83 -4.67 1.69
N GLY A 83 1.42 -3.76 2.58
CA GLY A 83 0.73 -4.09 3.82
C GLY A 83 -0.71 -4.56 3.64
N PHE A 84 -1.09 -5.65 4.32
CA PHE A 84 -2.47 -6.13 4.39
C PHE A 84 -2.88 -6.48 5.83
N LEU A 85 -4.13 -6.17 6.19
CA LEU A 85 -4.80 -6.67 7.39
C LEU A 85 -5.84 -7.72 6.96
N VAL A 86 -5.81 -8.87 7.60
CA VAL A 86 -6.83 -9.91 7.46
C VAL A 86 -7.49 -10.15 8.82
N ASN A 87 -8.80 -10.10 8.85
CA ASN A 87 -9.59 -10.55 10.00
C ASN A 87 -10.39 -11.78 9.59
N SER A 88 -9.95 -12.94 10.04
CA SER A 88 -10.60 -14.22 9.80
C SER A 88 -11.47 -14.61 10.99
N ARG A 89 -12.71 -14.10 11.01
CA ARG A 89 -13.71 -14.37 12.04
C ARG A 89 -13.24 -14.04 13.47
N GLY A 90 -12.37 -13.02 13.62
CA GLY A 90 -11.82 -12.58 14.88
C GLY A 90 -10.37 -13.02 15.12
N THR A 91 -9.82 -13.96 14.32
CA THR A 91 -8.37 -14.16 14.24
C THR A 91 -7.81 -13.10 13.30
N THR A 92 -7.01 -12.18 13.83
CA THR A 92 -6.47 -11.03 13.09
C THR A 92 -5.00 -11.19 12.82
N PHE A 93 -4.58 -10.89 11.59
CA PHE A 93 -3.17 -10.89 11.23
C PHE A 93 -2.84 -9.84 10.19
N MET A 94 -1.58 -9.41 10.17
CA MET A 94 -1.07 -8.49 9.19
C MET A 94 0.06 -9.14 8.38
N ILE A 95 0.20 -8.74 7.12
CA ILE A 95 1.29 -9.12 6.24
C ILE A 95 1.99 -7.84 5.84
N ASP A 96 3.31 -7.77 6.00
CA ASP A 96 4.18 -6.65 5.63
C ASP A 96 3.63 -5.27 6.04
N PRO A 97 3.14 -5.09 7.29
CA PRO A 97 2.55 -3.82 7.67
C PRO A 97 3.62 -2.73 7.71
N LEU A 98 3.40 -1.69 6.89
CA LEU A 98 4.08 -0.42 6.96
C LEU A 98 3.03 0.63 7.32
N LEU A 99 3.04 1.15 8.55
CA LEU A 99 2.05 2.11 9.03
C LEU A 99 2.68 3.46 9.39
N GLU A 100 3.99 3.47 9.63
CA GLU A 100 4.78 4.67 9.88
C GLU A 100 6.29 4.38 9.79
N GLY A 101 7.11 5.42 9.98
CA GLY A 101 8.56 5.25 10.16
C GLY A 101 9.31 4.92 8.90
N ASN A 102 8.82 5.42 7.77
CA ASN A 102 9.50 5.25 6.51
C ASN A 102 9.87 6.63 5.93
N ASP A 103 11.05 6.70 5.36
CA ASP A 103 11.59 7.94 4.77
C ASP A 103 11.04 8.21 3.36
N MET A 104 10.17 7.35 2.83
CA MET A 104 9.60 7.50 1.50
C MET A 104 8.42 8.48 1.54
N PRO A 105 8.37 9.45 0.62
CA PRO A 105 7.21 10.33 0.51
C PRO A 105 5.98 9.54 0.08
N VAL A 106 4.89 9.62 0.83
CA VAL A 106 3.64 8.94 0.52
C VAL A 106 2.63 9.89 -0.12
N LEU A 107 1.85 9.37 -1.07
CA LEU A 107 0.80 10.14 -1.77
C LEU A 107 -0.43 10.37 -0.89
N GLN A 108 -0.61 9.57 0.15
CA GLN A 108 -1.75 9.64 1.06
C GLN A 108 -1.43 9.03 2.42
N LYS A 109 -2.30 9.26 3.41
CA LYS A 109 -2.11 8.74 4.77
C LYS A 109 -2.36 7.24 4.85
N PHE A 110 -1.70 6.57 5.78
CA PHE A 110 -2.05 5.20 6.17
C PHE A 110 -3.45 5.15 6.79
N PRO A 111 -4.20 4.03 6.63
CA PRO A 111 -5.60 3.95 7.04
C PRO A 111 -5.81 3.80 8.55
N ILE A 112 -4.77 3.43 9.29
CA ILE A 112 -4.76 3.31 10.75
C ILE A 112 -3.35 3.65 11.27
N ALA A 113 -3.25 4.28 12.42
CA ALA A 113 -1.98 4.47 13.11
C ALA A 113 -1.66 3.25 14.00
N PRO A 114 -0.38 2.89 14.22
CA PRO A 114 -0.02 1.76 15.09
C PRO A 114 -0.63 1.84 16.48
N ILE A 115 -0.73 3.05 17.05
CA ILE A 115 -1.29 3.27 18.40
C ILE A 115 -2.78 2.90 18.50
N ASP A 116 -3.52 2.97 17.38
CA ASP A 116 -4.96 2.70 17.32
C ASP A 116 -5.27 1.21 17.07
N VAL A 117 -4.25 0.39 16.81
CA VAL A 117 -4.40 -1.06 16.64
C VAL A 117 -4.65 -1.70 18.01
N PRO A 118 -5.81 -2.38 18.22
CA PRO A 118 -6.17 -2.91 19.54
C PRO A 118 -5.48 -4.24 19.87
N HIS A 119 -5.35 -5.13 18.89
CA HIS A 119 -4.66 -6.41 18.99
C HIS A 119 -4.38 -7.01 17.61
N VAL A 120 -3.35 -7.86 17.52
CA VAL A 120 -3.03 -8.67 16.34
C VAL A 120 -2.58 -10.06 16.83
N ASP A 121 -3.15 -11.13 16.27
CA ASP A 121 -2.75 -12.49 16.65
C ASP A 121 -1.38 -12.84 16.05
N ALA A 122 -1.11 -12.46 14.78
CA ALA A 122 0.18 -12.69 14.16
C ALA A 122 0.54 -11.58 13.15
N ILE A 123 1.84 -11.27 13.03
CA ILE A 123 2.36 -10.42 11.95
C ILE A 123 3.38 -11.22 11.15
N PHE A 124 3.27 -11.10 9.83
CA PHE A 124 4.10 -11.79 8.86
C PHE A 124 4.97 -10.79 8.11
N ALA A 125 6.25 -11.11 7.90
CA ALA A 125 7.12 -10.40 6.97
C ALA A 125 7.58 -11.35 5.87
N THR A 126 7.40 -10.93 4.61
CA THR A 126 7.82 -11.72 3.45
C THR A 126 9.33 -11.71 3.27
N HIS A 127 9.98 -10.58 3.56
CA HIS A 127 11.43 -10.39 3.50
C HIS A 127 11.85 -9.15 4.31
N SER A 128 13.14 -8.78 4.28
CA SER A 128 13.67 -7.76 5.19
C SER A 128 13.78 -6.36 4.62
N ASP A 129 13.26 -6.09 3.43
CA ASP A 129 13.24 -4.72 2.89
C ASP A 129 12.36 -3.83 3.76
N ASN A 130 12.76 -2.58 3.91
CA ASN A 130 12.15 -1.67 4.90
C ASN A 130 10.70 -1.28 4.59
N ASP A 131 10.23 -1.51 3.39
CA ASP A 131 8.83 -1.33 2.97
C ASP A 131 7.95 -2.56 3.23
N HIS A 132 8.56 -3.69 3.64
CA HIS A 132 7.90 -4.94 4.10
C HIS A 132 8.17 -5.22 5.58
N TYR A 133 9.43 -5.14 6.01
CA TYR A 133 9.83 -5.24 7.41
C TYR A 133 10.21 -3.86 7.96
N SER A 134 9.21 -3.03 8.22
CA SER A 134 9.41 -1.76 8.93
C SER A 134 9.68 -2.04 10.41
N VAL A 135 10.94 -1.93 10.84
CA VAL A 135 11.34 -2.12 12.25
C VAL A 135 10.54 -1.22 13.18
N VAL A 136 10.27 0.02 12.77
CA VAL A 136 9.49 0.98 13.57
C VAL A 136 8.05 0.46 13.75
N THR A 137 7.34 0.19 12.66
CA THR A 137 5.96 -0.32 12.72
C THR A 137 5.87 -1.64 13.52
N PHE A 138 6.81 -2.57 13.30
CA PHE A 138 6.80 -3.85 14.00
C PHE A 138 7.02 -3.68 15.51
N LYS A 139 7.91 -2.78 15.93
CA LYS A 139 8.14 -2.47 17.36
C LYS A 139 6.96 -1.77 18.00
N ASP A 140 6.32 -0.83 17.31
CA ASP A 140 5.15 -0.12 17.83
C ASP A 140 3.93 -1.04 17.96
N LEU A 141 3.83 -2.04 17.09
CA LEU A 141 2.79 -3.08 17.18
C LEU A 141 3.11 -4.16 18.22
N ALA A 142 4.34 -4.27 18.75
CA ALA A 142 4.74 -5.35 19.68
C ALA A 142 3.88 -5.37 20.95
N ARG A 143 3.36 -4.22 21.41
CA ARG A 143 2.47 -4.12 22.58
C ARG A 143 1.13 -4.87 22.41
N VAL A 144 0.71 -5.14 21.16
CA VAL A 144 -0.60 -5.75 20.82
C VAL A 144 -0.49 -7.00 19.96
N THR A 145 0.72 -7.39 19.55
CA THR A 145 1.00 -8.55 18.70
C THR A 145 1.44 -9.73 19.54
N LYS A 146 0.82 -10.90 19.33
CA LYS A 146 1.20 -12.13 20.06
C LYS A 146 2.48 -12.75 19.51
N GLU A 147 2.60 -12.84 18.19
CA GLU A 147 3.72 -13.52 17.54
C GLU A 147 4.02 -12.94 16.16
N TYR A 148 5.28 -13.08 15.74
CA TYR A 148 5.76 -12.67 14.43
C TYR A 148 6.30 -13.89 13.67
N HIS A 149 6.08 -13.94 12.36
CA HIS A 149 6.51 -15.04 11.51
C HIS A 149 7.21 -14.55 10.26
N SER A 150 8.28 -15.22 9.87
CA SER A 150 9.00 -14.96 8.63
C SER A 150 9.90 -16.13 8.26
N THR A 151 10.80 -15.93 7.29
CA THR A 151 11.93 -16.82 7.03
C THR A 151 12.88 -16.85 8.21
N VAL A 152 13.73 -17.88 8.31
CA VAL A 152 14.75 -17.99 9.37
C VAL A 152 15.66 -16.77 9.41
N TYR A 153 15.99 -16.19 8.24
CA TYR A 153 16.83 -15.00 8.17
C TYR A 153 16.14 -13.77 8.79
N VAL A 154 14.93 -13.46 8.37
CA VAL A 154 14.18 -12.29 8.87
C VAL A 154 13.82 -12.47 10.35
N ASP A 155 13.51 -13.69 10.79
CA ASP A 155 13.32 -14.02 12.21
C ASP A 155 14.55 -13.67 13.05
N SER A 156 15.76 -13.93 12.52
CA SER A 156 17.00 -13.54 13.23
C SER A 156 17.12 -12.03 13.41
N LEU A 157 16.67 -11.24 12.42
CA LEU A 157 16.62 -9.78 12.51
C LEU A 157 15.55 -9.32 13.52
N MET A 158 14.36 -9.93 13.49
CA MET A 158 13.28 -9.63 14.43
C MET A 158 13.70 -9.92 15.89
N LYS A 159 14.38 -11.04 16.15
CA LYS A 159 14.91 -11.39 17.47
C LYS A 159 15.96 -10.39 17.97
N ASN A 160 16.80 -9.87 17.07
CA ASN A 160 17.75 -8.81 17.43
C ASN A 160 17.06 -7.52 17.86
N GLU A 161 15.84 -7.25 17.34
CA GLU A 161 14.98 -6.14 17.76
C GLU A 161 14.13 -6.46 19.00
N GLY A 162 14.26 -7.66 19.58
CA GLY A 162 13.53 -8.10 20.78
C GLY A 162 12.10 -8.54 20.52
N LEU A 163 11.72 -8.82 19.27
CA LEU A 163 10.39 -9.30 18.90
C LEU A 163 10.24 -10.81 19.19
N HIS A 164 9.05 -11.22 19.63
CA HIS A 164 8.69 -12.62 19.81
C HIS A 164 8.36 -13.27 18.47
N SER A 165 9.38 -13.77 17.78
CA SER A 165 9.28 -14.22 16.40
C SER A 165 9.69 -15.67 16.19
N PHE A 166 9.22 -16.26 15.09
CA PHE A 166 9.43 -17.63 14.65
C PHE A 166 9.90 -17.66 13.19
N GLY A 167 11.03 -18.30 12.95
CA GLY A 167 11.59 -18.52 11.63
C GLY A 167 11.15 -19.85 11.04
N HIS A 168 10.83 -19.83 9.74
CA HIS A 168 10.36 -20.98 8.98
C HIS A 168 11.15 -21.14 7.69
N TYR A 169 11.20 -22.36 7.17
CA TYR A 169 11.71 -22.66 5.83
C TYR A 169 10.60 -22.67 4.79
N ILE A 170 10.97 -22.50 3.54
CA ILE A 170 10.03 -22.64 2.42
C ILE A 170 9.39 -24.03 2.46
N GLY A 171 8.05 -24.06 2.41
CA GLY A 171 7.27 -25.29 2.52
C GLY A 171 6.78 -25.65 3.91
N ASP A 172 7.38 -25.08 4.97
CA ASP A 172 6.93 -25.31 6.35
C ASP A 172 5.47 -24.87 6.51
N THR A 173 4.75 -25.62 7.35
CA THR A 173 3.36 -25.37 7.68
C THR A 173 3.19 -25.25 9.19
N PHE A 174 2.41 -24.28 9.62
CA PHE A 174 2.05 -24.04 11.00
C PHE A 174 0.66 -23.43 11.11
N HIS A 175 0.16 -23.20 12.31
CA HIS A 175 -1.13 -22.57 12.53
C HIS A 175 -1.07 -21.54 13.65
N PHE A 176 -1.91 -20.53 13.54
CA PHE A 176 -2.22 -19.57 14.60
C PHE A 176 -3.73 -19.36 14.63
N GLY A 177 -4.35 -19.36 15.80
CA GLY A 177 -5.79 -19.33 15.90
C GLY A 177 -6.45 -20.39 15.00
N ALA A 178 -7.39 -19.99 14.16
CA ALA A 178 -8.10 -20.85 13.21
C ALA A 178 -7.48 -20.87 11.79
N VAL A 179 -6.30 -20.28 11.60
CA VAL A 179 -5.64 -20.15 10.30
C VAL A 179 -4.46 -21.11 10.19
N ASN A 180 -4.42 -21.90 9.11
CA ASN A 180 -3.24 -22.69 8.75
C ASN A 180 -2.43 -21.93 7.71
N THR A 181 -1.13 -21.86 7.92
CA THR A 181 -0.19 -21.09 7.09
C THR A 181 0.87 -22.00 6.51
N ARG A 182 1.31 -21.71 5.28
CA ARG A 182 2.48 -22.33 4.66
C ARG A 182 3.33 -21.25 4.00
N LEU A 183 4.66 -21.32 4.16
CA LEU A 183 5.58 -20.49 3.39
C LEU A 183 5.65 -20.99 1.95
N THR A 184 5.57 -20.07 1.00
CA THR A 184 5.72 -20.33 -0.43
C THR A 184 7.00 -19.70 -0.95
N LEU A 185 7.53 -20.27 -2.04
CA LEU A 185 8.74 -19.77 -2.66
C LEU A 185 8.54 -18.34 -3.20
N ALA A 186 9.54 -17.48 -2.98
CA ALA A 186 9.70 -16.18 -3.60
C ALA A 186 11.16 -15.99 -4.04
N ASP A 187 11.38 -15.23 -5.10
CA ASP A 187 12.69 -14.88 -5.63
C ASP A 187 12.87 -13.36 -5.63
N HIS A 188 13.36 -12.83 -4.51
CA HIS A 188 13.62 -11.41 -4.33
C HIS A 188 14.98 -11.20 -3.68
N ALA A 189 15.83 -10.43 -4.34
CA ALA A 189 17.20 -10.17 -3.88
C ALA A 189 17.65 -8.73 -4.20
N TRP A 190 16.73 -7.77 -4.04
CA TRP A 190 17.00 -6.35 -4.32
C TRP A 190 18.20 -5.83 -3.51
N GLN A 191 18.32 -6.23 -2.23
CA GLN A 191 19.38 -5.82 -1.32
C GLN A 191 20.77 -6.19 -1.84
N ASN A 192 20.90 -7.25 -2.64
CA ASN A 192 22.20 -7.69 -3.18
C ASN A 192 22.81 -6.66 -4.13
N ASN A 193 21.99 -5.81 -4.77
CA ASN A 193 22.46 -4.73 -5.62
C ASN A 193 22.85 -3.48 -4.83
N PHE A 194 22.40 -3.38 -3.58
CA PHE A 194 22.61 -2.20 -2.72
C PHE A 194 23.17 -2.57 -1.35
N ALA A 195 23.85 -3.72 -1.27
CA ALA A 195 24.39 -4.24 -0.02
C ALA A 195 25.30 -3.21 0.66
N LYS A 196 25.03 -2.93 1.93
CA LYS A 196 25.86 -2.08 2.78
C LYS A 196 27.10 -2.88 3.20
N ALA A 197 28.20 -2.17 3.49
CA ALA A 197 29.42 -2.81 3.98
C ALA A 197 29.12 -3.66 5.23
N GLY A 198 29.52 -4.94 5.19
CA GLY A 198 29.27 -5.90 6.27
C GLY A 198 27.88 -6.57 6.26
N GLN A 199 27.01 -6.24 5.34
CA GLN A 199 25.73 -6.92 5.15
C GLN A 199 25.96 -8.20 4.34
N ARG A 200 25.38 -9.33 4.78
CA ARG A 200 25.40 -10.55 3.98
C ARG A 200 24.45 -10.42 2.78
N TYR A 201 24.82 -11.08 1.70
CA TYR A 201 23.91 -11.20 0.56
C TYR A 201 22.70 -12.07 0.89
N TYR A 202 21.59 -11.76 0.27
CA TYR A 202 20.39 -12.59 0.28
C TYR A 202 20.66 -13.92 -0.42
N GLU A 203 20.10 -14.97 0.15
CA GLU A 203 20.17 -16.33 -0.37
C GLU A 203 18.77 -16.84 -0.70
N PRO A 204 18.62 -17.86 -1.55
CA PRO A 204 17.32 -18.50 -1.77
C PRO A 204 16.70 -18.94 -0.44
N GLY A 205 15.45 -18.52 -0.20
CA GLY A 205 14.74 -18.77 1.05
C GLY A 205 14.82 -17.66 2.09
N ASP A 206 15.54 -16.56 1.82
CA ASP A 206 15.50 -15.35 2.67
C ASP A 206 14.25 -14.51 2.41
N ALA A 207 13.68 -14.60 1.21
CA ALA A 207 12.37 -14.09 0.87
C ALA A 207 11.35 -15.23 0.74
N CYS A 208 10.09 -14.97 1.05
CA CYS A 208 9.00 -15.92 0.94
C CYS A 208 7.68 -15.23 0.58
N GLY A 209 6.74 -15.99 0.08
CA GLY A 209 5.33 -15.66 0.15
C GLY A 209 4.64 -16.49 1.22
N PHE A 210 3.35 -16.25 1.43
CA PHE A 210 2.52 -16.98 2.38
C PHE A 210 1.24 -17.50 1.75
N TRP A 211 0.87 -18.71 2.12
CA TRP A 211 -0.42 -19.31 1.84
C TRP A 211 -1.20 -19.48 3.13
N PHE A 212 -2.38 -18.85 3.22
CA PHE A 212 -3.25 -18.94 4.39
C PHE A 212 -4.52 -19.71 4.05
N ASN A 213 -4.85 -20.73 4.85
CA ASN A 213 -6.15 -21.39 4.81
C ASN A 213 -6.98 -20.87 5.98
N THR A 214 -8.04 -20.13 5.66
CA THR A 214 -9.01 -19.61 6.62
C THR A 214 -10.30 -20.44 6.57
N PRO A 215 -11.21 -20.34 7.56
CA PRO A 215 -12.54 -20.99 7.50
C PRO A 215 -13.39 -20.59 6.28
N ASP A 216 -13.09 -19.46 5.64
CA ASP A 216 -13.87 -18.94 4.52
C ASP A 216 -13.20 -19.11 3.15
N GLY A 217 -11.97 -19.58 3.11
CA GLY A 217 -11.23 -19.80 1.88
C GLY A 217 -9.73 -19.62 2.04
N SER A 218 -9.01 -19.82 0.95
CA SER A 218 -7.56 -19.69 0.88
C SER A 218 -7.13 -18.33 0.35
N ILE A 219 -6.06 -17.78 0.92
CA ILE A 219 -5.42 -16.53 0.52
C ILE A 219 -3.98 -16.85 0.17
N TRP A 220 -3.51 -16.40 -0.98
CA TRP A 220 -2.10 -16.45 -1.33
C TRP A 220 -1.52 -15.03 -1.41
N ALA A 221 -0.48 -14.75 -0.66
CA ALA A 221 0.35 -13.56 -0.71
C ALA A 221 1.72 -13.97 -1.23
N PRO A 222 2.03 -13.82 -2.53
CA PRO A 222 3.31 -14.23 -3.10
C PRO A 222 4.50 -13.43 -2.54
N GLY A 223 4.25 -12.24 -1.98
CA GLY A 223 5.29 -11.27 -1.62
C GLY A 223 5.97 -10.70 -2.86
N ASP A 224 6.98 -9.89 -2.64
CA ASP A 224 7.84 -9.42 -3.73
C ASP A 224 8.62 -10.59 -4.30
N SER A 225 8.48 -10.76 -5.60
CA SER A 225 9.14 -11.87 -6.31
C SER A 225 9.25 -11.58 -7.79
N ARG A 226 10.40 -11.92 -8.37
CA ARG A 226 10.48 -12.09 -9.81
C ARG A 226 9.52 -13.18 -10.23
N PHE A 227 9.11 -13.14 -11.51
CA PHE A 227 8.26 -14.17 -12.07
C PHE A 227 8.97 -15.54 -12.03
N MET A 228 8.29 -16.55 -11.47
CA MET A 228 8.73 -17.94 -11.43
C MET A 228 7.66 -18.86 -12.00
N GLN A 229 8.08 -19.96 -12.66
CA GLN A 229 7.14 -20.94 -13.23
C GLN A 229 6.29 -21.63 -12.14
N GLU A 230 6.85 -21.85 -10.97
CA GLU A 230 6.19 -22.45 -9.80
C GLU A 230 4.95 -21.67 -9.39
N GLN A 231 4.95 -20.36 -9.58
CA GLN A 231 3.81 -19.48 -9.28
C GLN A 231 2.58 -19.78 -10.16
N LEU A 232 2.76 -20.38 -11.33
CA LEU A 232 1.65 -20.79 -12.22
C LEU A 232 0.99 -22.11 -11.80
N HIS A 233 1.63 -22.87 -10.91
CA HIS A 233 1.22 -24.23 -10.53
C HIS A 233 0.80 -24.35 -9.06
N MET A 234 0.59 -23.22 -8.39
CA MET A 234 0.03 -23.20 -7.04
C MET A 234 -1.41 -23.74 -7.06
N PRO A 235 -1.91 -24.33 -5.96
CA PRO A 235 -3.34 -24.58 -5.83
C PRO A 235 -4.12 -23.29 -6.12
N THR A 236 -5.31 -23.40 -6.72
CA THR A 236 -6.13 -22.22 -7.01
C THR A 236 -6.56 -21.55 -5.70
N PRO A 237 -6.10 -20.32 -5.38
CA PRO A 237 -6.50 -19.60 -4.17
C PRO A 237 -7.88 -18.96 -4.35
N ASP A 238 -8.54 -18.64 -3.23
CA ASP A 238 -9.80 -17.90 -3.23
C ASP A 238 -9.56 -16.38 -3.31
N ALA A 239 -8.36 -15.90 -3.00
CA ALA A 239 -7.86 -14.55 -3.27
C ALA A 239 -6.33 -14.54 -3.38
N ILE A 240 -5.78 -13.61 -4.17
CA ILE A 240 -4.35 -13.31 -4.22
C ILE A 240 -4.16 -11.88 -3.71
N LEU A 241 -3.29 -11.70 -2.70
CA LEU A 241 -2.78 -10.40 -2.28
C LEU A 241 -1.51 -10.15 -3.08
N PHE A 242 -1.61 -9.30 -4.08
CA PHE A 242 -0.63 -9.27 -5.16
C PHE A 242 0.18 -7.97 -5.11
N ASP A 243 1.45 -8.08 -4.72
CA ASP A 243 2.40 -6.98 -4.77
C ASP A 243 2.71 -6.69 -6.24
N TYR A 244 2.09 -5.61 -6.76
CA TYR A 244 2.09 -5.30 -8.17
C TYR A 244 3.08 -4.18 -8.49
N SER A 245 4.09 -4.54 -9.26
CA SER A 245 5.06 -3.62 -9.85
C SER A 245 5.32 -3.99 -11.31
N GLU A 246 5.56 -3.01 -12.16
CA GLU A 246 5.98 -3.24 -13.56
C GLU A 246 7.49 -3.44 -13.69
N ASP A 247 8.25 -3.33 -12.61
CA ASP A 247 9.66 -3.67 -12.57
C ASP A 247 9.86 -5.19 -12.69
N ALA A 248 10.55 -5.64 -13.73
CA ALA A 248 10.86 -7.06 -13.94
C ALA A 248 12.24 -7.48 -13.40
N ALA A 249 13.02 -6.53 -12.85
CA ALA A 249 14.33 -6.84 -12.31
C ALA A 249 14.25 -7.51 -10.94
N PHE A 250 13.25 -7.11 -10.13
CA PHE A 250 13.08 -7.57 -8.76
C PHE A 250 11.66 -8.08 -8.46
N HIS A 251 10.69 -7.72 -9.30
CA HIS A 251 9.29 -8.12 -9.20
C HIS A 251 8.87 -8.94 -10.41
N SER A 252 7.61 -9.34 -10.46
CA SER A 252 7.08 -10.11 -11.60
C SER A 252 7.06 -9.34 -12.91
N GLY A 253 7.11 -8.00 -12.87
CA GLY A 253 6.91 -7.14 -14.02
C GLY A 253 5.50 -7.27 -14.60
N LEU A 254 5.16 -6.43 -15.57
CA LEU A 254 3.82 -6.45 -16.17
C LEU A 254 3.46 -7.78 -16.83
N GLU A 255 4.40 -8.37 -17.61
CA GLU A 255 4.15 -9.64 -18.30
C GLU A 255 4.05 -10.83 -17.34
N GLY A 256 4.94 -10.89 -16.33
CA GLY A 256 4.91 -11.93 -15.31
C GLY A 256 3.64 -11.85 -14.46
N ALA A 257 3.24 -10.65 -14.07
CA ALA A 257 1.99 -10.38 -13.37
C ALA A 257 0.78 -10.87 -14.17
N ALA A 258 0.74 -10.59 -15.48
CA ALA A 258 -0.32 -11.05 -16.35
C ALA A 258 -0.34 -12.60 -16.48
N LYS A 259 0.83 -13.25 -16.54
CA LYS A 259 0.92 -14.74 -16.57
C LYS A 259 0.38 -15.35 -15.27
N ILE A 260 0.81 -14.84 -14.11
CA ILE A 260 0.31 -15.29 -12.79
C ILE A 260 -1.21 -15.09 -12.72
N ALA A 261 -1.67 -13.89 -13.06
CA ALA A 261 -3.09 -13.58 -13.07
C ALA A 261 -3.87 -14.55 -13.96
N ASN A 262 -3.44 -14.81 -15.19
CA ASN A 262 -4.14 -15.67 -16.14
C ASN A 262 -4.08 -17.17 -15.76
N ALA A 263 -3.11 -17.60 -14.95
CA ALA A 263 -3.09 -18.94 -14.39
C ALA A 263 -4.27 -19.20 -13.43
N TYR A 264 -4.82 -18.13 -12.82
CA TYR A 264 -5.94 -18.19 -11.87
C TYR A 264 -7.13 -17.33 -12.32
N PRO A 265 -7.77 -17.64 -13.45
CA PRO A 265 -8.66 -16.71 -14.18
C PRO A 265 -9.95 -16.33 -13.45
N ASN A 266 -10.29 -17.01 -12.34
CA ASN A 266 -11.48 -16.73 -11.55
C ASN A 266 -11.15 -16.21 -10.14
N THR A 267 -9.87 -16.09 -9.80
CA THR A 267 -9.43 -15.65 -8.47
C THR A 267 -9.34 -14.11 -8.42
N PRO A 268 -9.97 -13.44 -7.43
CA PRO A 268 -9.75 -12.02 -7.21
C PRO A 268 -8.27 -11.72 -6.94
N LEU A 269 -7.71 -10.73 -7.64
CA LEU A 269 -6.41 -10.14 -7.35
C LEU A 269 -6.62 -8.83 -6.61
N ILE A 270 -6.18 -8.77 -5.36
CA ILE A 270 -6.20 -7.56 -4.54
C ILE A 270 -4.79 -6.95 -4.65
N LEU A 271 -4.69 -5.82 -5.34
CA LEU A 271 -3.39 -5.22 -5.63
C LEU A 271 -2.85 -4.43 -4.44
N GLY A 272 -1.60 -4.69 -4.07
CA GLY A 272 -0.74 -3.93 -3.18
C GLY A 272 0.50 -3.42 -3.91
N HIS A 273 1.40 -2.74 -3.20
CA HIS A 273 2.73 -2.29 -3.63
C HIS A 273 2.77 -1.25 -4.75
N TRP A 274 1.66 -0.64 -5.12
CA TRP A 274 1.56 0.33 -6.20
C TRP A 274 0.83 1.60 -5.73
N GLY A 275 1.12 2.74 -6.38
CA GLY A 275 0.27 3.95 -6.29
C GLY A 275 0.16 4.62 -4.91
N PHE A 276 0.98 4.22 -3.93
CA PHE A 276 0.96 4.73 -2.56
C PHE A 276 2.16 5.64 -2.24
N VAL A 277 3.34 5.36 -2.79
CA VAL A 277 4.56 6.15 -2.62
C VAL A 277 4.71 7.15 -3.76
N ASP A 278 5.10 8.39 -3.47
CA ASP A 278 5.42 9.41 -4.48
C ASP A 278 6.85 9.20 -5.00
N ALA A 279 7.02 8.27 -5.90
CA ALA A 279 8.31 7.90 -6.49
C ALA A 279 8.16 7.58 -7.99
N PRO A 280 7.77 8.55 -8.83
CA PRO A 280 7.49 8.31 -10.26
C PRO A 280 8.72 7.86 -11.06
N ASP A 281 9.92 8.11 -10.55
CA ASP A 281 11.19 7.70 -11.16
C ASP A 281 11.73 6.37 -10.63
N PHE A 282 11.07 5.74 -9.67
CA PHE A 282 11.50 4.49 -9.04
C PHE A 282 10.56 3.35 -9.44
N ALA A 283 10.95 2.58 -10.46
CA ALA A 283 10.12 1.54 -11.06
C ALA A 283 9.54 0.51 -10.06
N PRO A 284 10.27 0.04 -9.02
CA PRO A 284 9.75 -0.92 -8.08
C PRO A 284 8.42 -0.54 -7.41
N PHE A 285 8.15 0.76 -7.18
CA PHE A 285 6.90 1.24 -6.57
C PHE A 285 5.85 1.66 -7.59
N ASN A 286 6.11 1.44 -8.89
CA ASN A 286 5.24 1.85 -9.96
C ASN A 286 4.62 0.65 -10.68
N GLY A 287 3.32 0.57 -10.60
CA GLY A 287 2.46 -0.31 -11.38
C GLY A 287 1.18 0.45 -11.73
N ASP A 288 0.70 0.30 -12.96
CA ASP A 288 -0.59 0.85 -13.36
C ASP A 288 -1.60 -0.29 -13.54
N PRO A 289 -2.61 -0.42 -12.65
CA PRO A 289 -3.64 -1.45 -12.77
C PRO A 289 -4.32 -1.48 -14.14
N GLU A 290 -4.43 -0.33 -14.83
CA GLU A 290 -5.03 -0.28 -16.16
C GLU A 290 -4.15 -0.96 -17.24
N HIS A 291 -2.82 -1.01 -17.05
CA HIS A 291 -1.95 -1.80 -17.91
C HIS A 291 -2.18 -3.30 -17.70
N LEU A 292 -2.23 -3.75 -16.44
CA LEU A 292 -2.49 -5.15 -16.12
C LEU A 292 -3.87 -5.61 -16.62
N LYS A 293 -4.92 -4.81 -16.46
CA LYS A 293 -6.28 -5.11 -16.93
C LYS A 293 -6.37 -5.38 -18.43
N LYS A 294 -5.50 -4.77 -19.24
CA LYS A 294 -5.47 -4.98 -20.69
C LYS A 294 -4.92 -6.36 -21.09
N LEU A 295 -4.16 -7.01 -20.21
CA LEU A 295 -3.43 -8.27 -20.49
C LEU A 295 -4.07 -9.49 -19.84
N VAL A 296 -5.03 -9.31 -18.94
CA VAL A 296 -5.63 -10.41 -18.19
C VAL A 296 -7.02 -10.77 -18.67
N VAL A 297 -7.35 -12.05 -18.57
CA VAL A 297 -8.73 -12.52 -18.77
C VAL A 297 -9.55 -12.16 -17.52
N ASN A 298 -10.85 -11.79 -17.72
CA ASN A 298 -11.75 -11.38 -16.63
C ASN A 298 -11.17 -10.22 -15.80
N PRO A 299 -10.86 -9.05 -16.39
CA PRO A 299 -10.16 -7.94 -15.68
C PRO A 299 -10.96 -7.35 -14.51
N GLU A 300 -12.28 -7.58 -14.44
CA GLU A 300 -13.15 -7.16 -13.33
C GLU A 300 -12.81 -7.81 -11.99
N ARG A 301 -12.05 -8.91 -12.00
CA ARG A 301 -11.55 -9.57 -10.79
C ARG A 301 -10.34 -8.88 -10.17
N ILE A 302 -9.68 -7.98 -10.89
CA ILE A 302 -8.65 -7.11 -10.32
C ILE A 302 -9.31 -6.12 -9.38
N LYS A 303 -8.94 -6.18 -8.10
CA LYS A 303 -9.49 -5.33 -7.05
C LYS A 303 -8.49 -4.22 -6.74
N VAL A 304 -8.84 -3.03 -7.22
CA VAL A 304 -8.12 -1.77 -6.96
C VAL A 304 -8.78 -1.14 -5.74
N LEU A 305 -8.39 -1.60 -4.54
CA LEU A 305 -8.95 -1.12 -3.28
C LEU A 305 -8.31 0.21 -2.88
N ALA A 306 -9.09 1.06 -2.21
CA ALA A 306 -8.53 2.13 -1.41
C ALA A 306 -7.80 1.53 -0.20
N PRO A 307 -6.68 2.12 0.28
CA PRO A 307 -6.11 1.71 1.55
C PRO A 307 -7.16 1.80 2.66
N GLY A 308 -7.36 0.69 3.38
CA GLY A 308 -8.39 0.57 4.42
C GLY A 308 -9.76 0.07 3.96
N GLU A 309 -10.05 0.05 2.66
CA GLU A 309 -11.31 -0.49 2.11
C GLU A 309 -11.44 -2.00 2.40
N PRO A 310 -12.58 -2.47 2.93
CA PRO A 310 -12.77 -3.89 3.22
C PRO A 310 -13.15 -4.68 1.97
N PHE A 311 -12.48 -5.82 1.77
CA PHE A 311 -12.86 -6.86 0.83
C PHE A 311 -13.29 -8.10 1.60
N THR A 312 -14.45 -8.68 1.28
CA THR A 312 -14.92 -9.93 1.90
C THR A 312 -14.48 -11.13 1.08
N LEU A 313 -13.74 -12.05 1.71
CA LEU A 313 -13.32 -13.30 1.09
C LEU A 313 -14.52 -14.21 0.84
N LYS A 314 -14.59 -14.79 -0.36
CA LYS A 314 -15.63 -15.76 -0.76
C LYS A 314 -14.98 -16.97 -1.40
N SER A 315 -15.20 -18.14 -0.83
CA SER A 315 -14.67 -19.38 -1.38
C SER A 315 -15.22 -19.67 -2.78
N LEU A 316 -14.33 -19.84 -3.75
CA LEU A 316 -14.65 -20.20 -5.13
C LEU A 316 -15.28 -21.60 -5.23
N LYS A 317 -14.91 -22.53 -4.32
CA LYS A 317 -15.49 -23.88 -4.26
C LYS A 317 -16.97 -23.84 -3.90
N LYS A 318 -17.35 -23.01 -2.93
CA LYS A 318 -18.76 -22.83 -2.52
C LYS A 318 -19.60 -22.17 -3.61
N GLN A 319 -19.02 -21.31 -4.43
CA GLN A 319 -19.73 -20.64 -5.53
C GLN A 319 -20.05 -21.60 -6.70
N ARG A 320 -19.25 -22.67 -6.90
CA ARG A 320 -19.50 -23.68 -7.95
C ARG A 320 -20.63 -24.65 -7.60
N VAL A 321 -20.93 -24.86 -6.32
CA VAL A 321 -22.00 -25.75 -5.84
C VAL A 321 -23.38 -25.06 -5.90
N ASN A 322 -23.42 -23.73 -5.93
CA ASN A 322 -24.65 -22.92 -5.95
C ASN A 322 -25.02 -22.39 -7.34
N LYS A 323 -24.34 -22.82 -8.40
CA LYS A 323 -24.66 -22.60 -9.81
C LYS A 323 -25.04 -23.94 -10.46
#